data_43d284aa9c2f2485f17d36455ab61118
#
_entry.id   43d284aa9c2f2485f17d36455ab61118
#
_cell.length_a   1.000
_cell.length_b   1.000
_cell.length_c   1.000
_cell.angle_alpha   90.00
_cell.angle_beta   90.00
_cell.angle_gamma   90.00
#
_symmetry.space_group_name_H-M   'P 1'
#
loop_
_entity.id
_entity.type
_entity.pdbx_description
1 polymer ?
#
loop_
_entity_poly.entity_id
_entity_poly.type
_entity_poly.pdbx_seq_one_letter_code
_entity_poly.pdbx_strand_id
1 'polypeptide(L)'
;MRSGVWGLVPSGVQGQSPWPFVCVVLFCFLGPFVWRVDPFAFDPAAIVTGPSLTHPLGTDALGRDALARLMEGGAETMRVAIPAAALAFVLGVTYGLIAGLGPAWLDRVLMRLLDAVLALPSLVVLICLSALATPDRVTLVLLIGVVAWPSVARLVRGEALAVRGRDFVLAADQLGAGRLHVARFHALPVMGRLLVVNATFLLGDAILGLSALSFLGLGVQPPATNWGQLLQEGMGLVELRAWWLILPPGLLIAGSLFAAGAAGRWVLNRGQGA
;
A
#
# COMPACT_ATOMS: atom_id res chain seq x y z
N MET A 1 -35.40 -5.13 19.90
CA MET A 1 -35.16 -5.90 18.67
C MET A 1 -33.98 -5.30 17.92
N ARG A 2 -32.76 -5.66 18.26
CA ARG A 2 -31.50 -5.31 17.56
C ARG A 2 -30.53 -6.49 17.64
N SER A 3 -30.85 -7.58 16.98
CA SER A 3 -29.98 -8.74 16.84
C SER A 3 -30.24 -9.31 15.45
N GLY A 4 -29.35 -9.16 14.51
CA GLY A 4 -29.61 -9.90 13.31
C GLY A 4 -28.82 -9.60 12.04
N VAL A 5 -27.63 -9.00 12.05
CA VAL A 5 -26.78 -9.00 10.83
C VAL A 5 -25.32 -9.27 11.12
N TRP A 6 -24.85 -9.14 12.36
CA TRP A 6 -23.43 -9.28 12.71
C TRP A 6 -22.99 -10.68 13.16
N GLY A 7 -23.91 -11.65 13.13
CA GLY A 7 -23.68 -13.04 13.58
C GLY A 7 -22.99 -13.96 12.56
N LEU A 8 -22.63 -13.49 11.38
CA LEU A 8 -22.05 -14.31 10.30
C LEU A 8 -20.55 -14.11 10.05
N VAL A 9 -19.87 -13.33 10.91
CA VAL A 9 -18.41 -13.26 10.83
C VAL A 9 -17.84 -14.49 11.54
N PRO A 10 -17.12 -15.38 10.83
CA PRO A 10 -16.53 -16.55 11.46
C PRO A 10 -15.62 -16.14 12.60
N SER A 11 -15.73 -16.79 13.75
CA SER A 11 -14.94 -16.54 14.97
C SER A 11 -13.41 -16.64 14.78
N GLY A 12 -12.94 -17.17 13.66
CA GLY A 12 -11.52 -17.22 13.26
C GLY A 12 -10.91 -15.89 12.82
N VAL A 13 -11.69 -14.82 12.64
CA VAL A 13 -11.19 -13.50 12.19
C VAL A 13 -10.86 -12.57 13.36
N GLN A 14 -11.21 -12.94 14.59
CA GLN A 14 -11.10 -12.08 15.78
C GLN A 14 -9.69 -11.94 16.36
N GLY A 15 -8.69 -12.69 15.88
CA GLY A 15 -7.33 -12.70 16.44
C GLY A 15 -6.22 -12.26 15.49
N GLN A 16 -6.50 -11.42 14.48
CA GLN A 16 -5.45 -11.07 13.52
C GLN A 16 -4.42 -10.14 14.17
N SER A 17 -3.18 -10.60 14.16
CA SER A 17 -2.00 -9.96 14.74
C SER A 17 -1.29 -9.10 13.68
N PRO A 18 -0.59 -8.00 14.04
CA PRO A 18 0.23 -7.22 13.12
C PRO A 18 1.54 -7.94 12.76
N TRP A 19 1.88 -9.02 13.46
CA TRP A 19 3.14 -9.75 13.30
C TRP A 19 3.44 -10.19 11.87
N PRO A 20 2.48 -10.67 11.05
CA PRO A 20 2.79 -11.04 9.67
C PRO A 20 3.39 -9.88 8.86
N PHE A 21 2.87 -8.66 9.02
CA PHE A 21 3.41 -7.49 8.36
C PHE A 21 4.81 -7.14 8.87
N VAL A 22 5.02 -7.19 10.18
CA VAL A 22 6.33 -6.97 10.81
C VAL A 22 7.33 -8.00 10.29
N CYS A 23 6.97 -9.28 10.18
CA CYS A 23 7.83 -10.33 9.64
C CYS A 23 8.24 -10.05 8.17
N VAL A 24 7.31 -9.60 7.34
CA VAL A 24 7.62 -9.23 5.94
C VAL A 24 8.61 -8.06 5.91
N VAL A 25 8.41 -7.02 6.70
CA VAL A 25 9.32 -5.87 6.76
C VAL A 25 10.70 -6.30 7.27
N LEU A 26 10.77 -7.09 8.33
CA LEU A 26 12.03 -7.61 8.87
C LEU A 26 12.75 -8.49 7.84
N PHE A 27 12.03 -9.36 7.11
CA PHE A 27 12.59 -10.16 6.03
C PHE A 27 13.25 -9.29 4.96
N CYS A 28 12.59 -8.20 4.54
CA CYS A 28 13.10 -7.31 3.50
C CYS A 28 14.33 -6.51 3.94
N PHE A 29 14.32 -5.98 5.16
CA PHE A 29 15.36 -5.04 5.61
C PHE A 29 16.47 -5.70 6.43
N LEU A 30 16.17 -6.75 7.20
CA LEU A 30 17.16 -7.46 8.01
C LEU A 30 17.68 -8.75 7.33
N GLY A 31 16.89 -9.32 6.42
CA GLY A 31 17.29 -10.51 5.67
C GLY A 31 18.67 -10.40 4.99
N PRO A 32 18.99 -9.30 4.30
CA PRO A 32 20.30 -9.12 3.66
C PRO A 32 21.48 -9.09 4.64
N PHE A 33 21.28 -8.79 5.91
CA PHE A 33 22.33 -8.86 6.94
C PHE A 33 22.60 -10.29 7.40
N VAL A 34 21.59 -11.16 7.29
CA VAL A 34 21.69 -12.60 7.61
C VAL A 34 22.21 -13.37 6.42
N TRP A 35 21.60 -13.17 5.26
CA TRP A 35 22.00 -13.78 3.98
C TRP A 35 22.87 -12.81 3.19
N ARG A 36 24.18 -12.83 3.46
CA ARG A 36 25.16 -11.86 2.93
C ARG A 36 25.63 -12.22 1.51
N VAL A 37 24.73 -12.59 0.65
CA VAL A 37 24.99 -12.83 -0.77
C VAL A 37 24.61 -11.57 -1.55
N ASP A 38 25.50 -11.15 -2.47
CA ASP A 38 25.22 -10.00 -3.34
C ASP A 38 24.08 -10.35 -4.30
N PRO A 39 22.93 -9.63 -4.24
CA PRO A 39 21.79 -9.89 -5.11
C PRO A 39 22.05 -9.59 -6.60
N PHE A 40 23.17 -8.95 -6.92
CA PHE A 40 23.54 -8.57 -8.28
C PHE A 40 24.74 -9.37 -8.83
N ALA A 41 25.36 -10.21 -8.00
CA ALA A 41 26.50 -11.05 -8.42
C ALA A 41 26.07 -12.02 -9.51
N PHE A 42 26.75 -11.97 -10.65
CA PHE A 42 26.52 -12.82 -11.80
C PHE A 42 27.34 -14.10 -11.68
N ASP A 43 26.70 -15.27 -11.82
CA ASP A 43 27.36 -16.57 -11.86
C ASP A 43 26.96 -17.39 -13.10
N PRO A 44 27.77 -17.39 -14.16
CA PRO A 44 27.49 -18.15 -15.39
C PRO A 44 27.38 -19.68 -15.18
N ALA A 45 27.97 -20.21 -14.11
CA ALA A 45 27.89 -21.63 -13.81
C ALA A 45 26.58 -22.06 -13.13
N ALA A 46 25.84 -21.10 -12.60
CA ALA A 46 24.60 -21.34 -11.83
C ALA A 46 23.33 -20.81 -12.51
N ILE A 47 23.30 -20.69 -13.84
CA ILE A 47 22.15 -20.18 -14.58
C ILE A 47 20.91 -21.09 -14.40
N VAL A 48 19.80 -20.54 -13.93
CA VAL A 48 18.50 -21.23 -13.74
C VAL A 48 18.64 -22.55 -13.00
N THR A 49 19.46 -22.57 -11.93
CA THR A 49 19.57 -23.75 -11.07
C THR A 49 18.47 -23.77 -10.02
N GLY A 50 17.91 -24.96 -9.75
CA GLY A 50 16.87 -25.14 -8.74
C GLY A 50 17.36 -24.89 -7.31
N PRO A 51 16.44 -24.84 -6.32
CA PRO A 51 16.78 -24.70 -4.92
C PRO A 51 17.83 -25.70 -4.44
N SER A 52 18.84 -25.19 -3.72
CA SER A 52 19.98 -25.96 -3.20
C SER A 52 20.41 -25.39 -1.83
N LEU A 53 21.39 -26.03 -1.18
CA LEU A 53 21.95 -25.51 0.08
C LEU A 53 22.74 -24.21 -0.11
N THR A 54 23.33 -24.00 -1.28
CA THR A 54 24.05 -22.77 -1.63
C THR A 54 23.12 -21.66 -2.12
N HIS A 55 22.00 -22.04 -2.75
CA HIS A 55 20.97 -21.13 -3.26
C HIS A 55 19.60 -21.63 -2.80
N PRO A 56 19.13 -21.25 -1.59
CA PRO A 56 17.90 -21.80 -0.99
C PRO A 56 16.64 -21.63 -1.83
N LEU A 57 16.54 -20.55 -2.60
CA LEU A 57 15.50 -20.31 -3.60
C LEU A 57 16.01 -20.39 -5.04
N GLY A 58 17.11 -21.14 -5.27
CA GLY A 58 17.68 -21.27 -6.61
C GLY A 58 18.24 -19.96 -7.16
N THR A 59 18.47 -19.94 -8.48
CA THR A 59 19.06 -18.81 -9.20
C THR A 59 18.23 -18.41 -10.42
N ASP A 60 18.44 -17.18 -10.89
CA ASP A 60 17.73 -16.61 -12.04
C ASP A 60 18.45 -16.86 -13.39
N ALA A 61 17.98 -16.17 -14.45
CA ALA A 61 18.54 -16.27 -15.81
C ALA A 61 20.00 -15.79 -15.93
N LEU A 62 20.51 -15.08 -14.94
CA LEU A 62 21.89 -14.59 -14.88
C LEU A 62 22.71 -15.32 -13.80
N GLY A 63 22.16 -16.37 -13.19
CA GLY A 63 22.80 -17.11 -12.10
C GLY A 63 22.80 -16.35 -10.76
N ARG A 64 22.07 -15.24 -10.64
CA ARG A 64 21.98 -14.46 -9.39
C ARG A 64 21.12 -15.18 -8.37
N ASP A 65 21.47 -15.08 -7.08
CA ASP A 65 20.76 -15.73 -5.98
C ASP A 65 19.32 -15.18 -5.84
N ALA A 66 18.32 -16.05 -6.01
CA ALA A 66 16.91 -15.65 -5.99
C ALA A 66 16.44 -15.18 -4.60
N LEU A 67 17.00 -15.75 -3.49
CA LEU A 67 16.64 -15.33 -2.13
C LEU A 67 17.19 -13.93 -1.81
N ALA A 68 18.44 -13.66 -2.16
CA ALA A 68 19.04 -12.34 -1.97
C ALA A 68 18.27 -11.27 -2.77
N ARG A 69 17.92 -11.57 -4.03
CA ARG A 69 17.11 -10.71 -4.88
C ARG A 69 15.70 -10.49 -4.34
N LEU A 70 15.09 -11.51 -3.75
CA LEU A 70 13.77 -11.43 -3.15
C LEU A 70 13.72 -10.49 -1.95
N MET A 71 14.78 -10.49 -1.12
CA MET A 71 14.95 -9.59 0.02
C MET A 71 15.17 -8.15 -0.45
N GLU A 72 16.11 -7.91 -1.34
CA GLU A 72 16.41 -6.56 -1.87
C GLU A 72 15.23 -6.01 -2.66
N GLY A 73 14.58 -6.84 -3.49
CA GLY A 73 13.37 -6.47 -4.21
C GLY A 73 12.21 -6.09 -3.28
N GLY A 74 12.12 -6.76 -2.13
CA GLY A 74 11.16 -6.40 -1.08
C GLY A 74 11.48 -5.07 -0.43
N ALA A 75 12.75 -4.83 -0.10
CA ALA A 75 13.20 -3.56 0.45
C ALA A 75 12.91 -2.41 -0.51
N GLU A 76 13.17 -2.58 -1.82
CA GLU A 76 12.87 -1.57 -2.83
C GLU A 76 11.36 -1.37 -3.00
N THR A 77 10.56 -2.46 -2.97
CA THR A 77 9.10 -2.36 -2.98
C THR A 77 8.59 -1.49 -1.82
N MET A 78 9.12 -1.70 -0.61
CA MET A 78 8.73 -0.91 0.57
C MET A 78 9.25 0.54 0.52
N ARG A 79 10.45 0.78 -0.01
CA ARG A 79 11.02 2.13 -0.19
C ARG A 79 10.19 3.00 -1.13
N VAL A 80 9.43 2.40 -2.03
CA VAL A 80 8.49 3.12 -2.91
C VAL A 80 7.09 3.14 -2.32
N ALA A 81 6.56 2.00 -1.87
CA ALA A 81 5.17 1.89 -1.45
C ALA A 81 4.85 2.68 -0.18
N ILE A 82 5.76 2.71 0.82
CA ILE A 82 5.53 3.42 2.07
C ILE A 82 5.41 4.95 1.84
N PRO A 83 6.35 5.63 1.17
CA PRO A 83 6.21 7.06 0.91
C PRO A 83 5.06 7.38 -0.03
N ALA A 84 4.76 6.53 -1.02
CA ALA A 84 3.60 6.70 -1.90
C ALA A 84 2.27 6.65 -1.13
N ALA A 85 2.10 5.66 -0.25
CA ALA A 85 0.94 5.55 0.62
C ALA A 85 0.83 6.74 1.59
N ALA A 86 1.95 7.20 2.15
CA ALA A 86 1.98 8.38 3.02
C ALA A 86 1.57 9.66 2.26
N LEU A 87 2.05 9.84 1.03
CA LEU A 87 1.66 10.96 0.16
C LEU A 87 0.16 10.93 -0.14
N ALA A 88 -0.35 9.78 -0.58
CA ALA A 88 -1.78 9.59 -0.86
C ALA A 88 -2.64 9.85 0.39
N PHE A 89 -2.19 9.39 1.56
CA PHE A 89 -2.86 9.60 2.83
C PHE A 89 -2.94 11.09 3.18
N VAL A 90 -1.82 11.81 3.14
CA VAL A 90 -1.77 13.25 3.46
C VAL A 90 -2.65 14.05 2.50
N LEU A 91 -2.53 13.81 1.19
CA LEU A 91 -3.36 14.48 0.18
C LEU A 91 -4.84 14.19 0.38
N GLY A 92 -5.19 12.91 0.55
CA GLY A 92 -6.58 12.48 0.71
C GLY A 92 -7.22 13.01 1.99
N VAL A 93 -6.53 12.94 3.13
CA VAL A 93 -7.02 13.47 4.40
C VAL A 93 -7.22 14.98 4.31
N THR A 94 -6.23 15.70 3.80
CA THR A 94 -6.29 17.16 3.68
C THR A 94 -7.45 17.59 2.77
N TYR A 95 -7.54 16.99 1.58
CA TYR A 95 -8.61 17.29 0.62
C TYR A 95 -10.00 16.97 1.18
N GLY A 96 -10.16 15.78 1.80
CA GLY A 96 -11.42 15.34 2.38
C GLY A 96 -11.89 16.22 3.54
N LEU A 97 -10.97 16.67 4.41
CA LEU A 97 -11.27 17.61 5.49
C LEU A 97 -11.68 18.98 4.95
N ILE A 98 -10.95 19.51 3.95
CA ILE A 98 -11.29 20.80 3.32
C ILE A 98 -12.68 20.74 2.70
N ALA A 99 -13.01 19.65 2.00
CA ALA A 99 -14.33 19.46 1.41
C ALA A 99 -15.43 19.29 2.48
N GLY A 100 -15.24 18.39 3.45
CA GLY A 100 -16.27 18.04 4.43
C GLY A 100 -16.56 19.12 5.48
N LEU A 101 -15.54 19.89 5.89
CA LEU A 101 -15.69 20.98 6.86
C LEU A 101 -15.83 22.35 6.18
N GLY A 102 -15.65 22.42 4.87
CA GLY A 102 -15.76 23.64 4.07
C GLY A 102 -17.23 24.11 3.87
N PRO A 103 -17.40 25.26 3.17
CA PRO A 103 -18.72 25.70 2.76
C PRO A 103 -19.25 24.80 1.63
N ALA A 104 -20.59 24.71 1.52
CA ALA A 104 -21.26 23.81 0.57
C ALA A 104 -20.88 24.03 -0.91
N TRP A 105 -20.52 25.25 -1.30
CA TRP A 105 -20.07 25.50 -2.67
C TRP A 105 -18.70 24.90 -2.95
N LEU A 106 -17.74 24.99 -1.98
CA LEU A 106 -16.41 24.42 -2.08
C LEU A 106 -16.48 22.89 -2.12
N ASP A 107 -17.27 22.29 -1.24
CA ASP A 107 -17.54 20.86 -1.25
C ASP A 107 -18.04 20.38 -2.61
N ARG A 108 -19.02 21.08 -3.19
CA ARG A 108 -19.54 20.72 -4.53
C ARG A 108 -18.50 20.79 -5.64
N VAL A 109 -17.65 21.82 -5.64
CA VAL A 109 -16.59 21.97 -6.65
C VAL A 109 -15.54 20.87 -6.49
N LEU A 110 -15.05 20.68 -5.26
CA LEU A 110 -14.03 19.68 -4.97
C LEU A 110 -14.53 18.26 -5.30
N MET A 111 -15.77 17.94 -4.94
CA MET A 111 -16.32 16.61 -5.27
C MET A 111 -16.52 16.40 -6.76
N ARG A 112 -16.91 17.43 -7.52
CA ARG A 112 -16.97 17.32 -8.99
C ARG A 112 -15.63 17.02 -9.62
N LEU A 113 -14.56 17.69 -9.14
CA LEU A 113 -13.19 17.39 -9.60
C LEU A 113 -12.76 15.98 -9.20
N LEU A 114 -13.05 15.58 -7.98
CA LEU A 114 -12.74 14.23 -7.48
C LEU A 114 -13.46 13.14 -8.30
N ASP A 115 -14.74 13.36 -8.60
CA ASP A 115 -15.55 12.43 -9.38
C ASP A 115 -15.03 12.28 -10.82
N ALA A 116 -14.53 13.37 -11.42
CA ALA A 116 -13.89 13.31 -12.72
C ALA A 116 -12.59 12.48 -12.71
N VAL A 117 -11.79 12.61 -11.66
CA VAL A 117 -10.57 11.78 -11.49
C VAL A 117 -10.93 10.30 -11.29
N LEU A 118 -11.92 10.02 -10.44
CA LEU A 118 -12.33 8.64 -10.13
C LEU A 118 -13.15 7.97 -11.26
N ALA A 119 -13.57 8.72 -12.29
CA ALA A 119 -14.20 8.14 -13.47
C ALA A 119 -13.23 7.32 -14.33
N LEU A 120 -11.92 7.56 -14.19
CA LEU A 120 -10.89 6.81 -14.88
C LEU A 120 -10.38 5.65 -14.00
N PRO A 121 -10.20 4.44 -14.57
CA PRO A 121 -9.57 3.34 -13.85
C PRO A 121 -8.15 3.73 -13.40
N SER A 122 -7.89 3.71 -12.09
CA SER A 122 -6.62 4.15 -11.51
C SER A 122 -5.39 3.47 -12.12
N LEU A 123 -5.48 2.17 -12.38
CA LEU A 123 -4.39 1.42 -13.01
C LEU A 123 -4.08 1.91 -14.43
N VAL A 124 -5.10 2.25 -15.22
CA VAL A 124 -4.92 2.78 -16.59
C VAL A 124 -4.23 4.14 -16.53
N VAL A 125 -4.67 5.02 -15.63
CA VAL A 125 -4.03 6.34 -15.43
C VAL A 125 -2.57 6.16 -15.02
N LEU A 126 -2.30 5.23 -14.11
CA LEU A 126 -0.95 4.95 -13.61
C LEU A 126 -0.03 4.44 -14.75
N ILE A 127 -0.50 3.52 -15.59
CA ILE A 127 0.24 3.01 -16.76
C ILE A 127 0.53 4.16 -17.74
N CYS A 128 -0.49 4.95 -18.09
CA CYS A 128 -0.33 6.06 -19.03
C CYS A 128 0.69 7.10 -18.53
N LEU A 129 0.61 7.48 -17.26
CA LEU A 129 1.54 8.44 -16.66
C LEU A 129 2.95 7.88 -16.54
N SER A 130 3.10 6.60 -16.18
CA SER A 130 4.42 5.96 -16.10
C SER A 130 5.09 5.82 -17.47
N ALA A 131 4.32 5.63 -18.54
CA ALA A 131 4.85 5.58 -19.90
C ALA A 131 5.39 6.93 -20.41
N LEU A 132 4.94 8.04 -19.82
CA LEU A 132 5.36 9.39 -20.17
C LEU A 132 6.52 9.92 -19.29
N ALA A 133 6.82 9.24 -18.19
CA ALA A 133 7.81 9.66 -17.21
C ALA A 133 9.03 8.73 -17.22
N THR A 134 10.17 9.25 -16.77
CA THR A 134 11.34 8.40 -16.49
C THR A 134 11.06 7.62 -15.19
N PRO A 135 11.11 6.28 -15.20
CA PRO A 135 10.74 5.47 -14.05
C PRO A 135 11.86 5.39 -13.02
N ASP A 136 12.09 6.50 -12.31
CA ASP A 136 12.92 6.55 -11.11
C ASP A 136 12.06 6.35 -9.85
N ARG A 137 12.72 6.12 -8.72
CA ARG A 137 12.03 5.87 -7.44
C ARG A 137 11.12 7.03 -7.03
N VAL A 138 11.58 8.27 -7.18
CA VAL A 138 10.82 9.46 -6.77
C VAL A 138 9.59 9.62 -7.65
N THR A 139 9.75 9.49 -8.95
CA THR A 139 8.64 9.55 -9.91
C THR A 139 7.58 8.50 -9.60
N LEU A 140 7.98 7.24 -9.32
CA LEU A 140 7.03 6.18 -8.96
C LEU A 140 6.30 6.49 -7.65
N VAL A 141 6.97 7.02 -6.63
CA VAL A 141 6.34 7.48 -5.38
C VAL A 141 5.28 8.55 -5.67
N LEU A 142 5.62 9.54 -6.48
CA LEU A 142 4.71 10.63 -6.83
C LEU A 142 3.52 10.12 -7.65
N LEU A 143 3.75 9.30 -8.67
CA LEU A 143 2.68 8.78 -9.53
C LEU A 143 1.69 7.93 -8.73
N ILE A 144 2.19 6.96 -7.95
CA ILE A 144 1.32 6.08 -7.15
C ILE A 144 0.58 6.91 -6.09
N GLY A 145 1.27 7.80 -5.39
CA GLY A 145 0.67 8.64 -4.34
C GLY A 145 -0.41 9.58 -4.88
N VAL A 146 -0.13 10.23 -6.04
CA VAL A 146 -1.08 11.16 -6.68
C VAL A 146 -2.26 10.42 -7.33
N VAL A 147 -2.13 9.17 -7.70
CA VAL A 147 -3.25 8.39 -8.25
C VAL A 147 -4.13 7.78 -7.15
N ALA A 148 -3.58 7.46 -5.97
CA ALA A 148 -4.28 6.74 -4.91
C ALA A 148 -5.09 7.64 -3.93
N TRP A 149 -4.78 8.94 -3.79
CA TRP A 149 -5.40 9.84 -2.81
C TRP A 149 -6.92 10.07 -2.96
N PRO A 150 -7.54 9.99 -4.17
CA PRO A 150 -8.96 10.36 -4.33
C PRO A 150 -9.93 9.47 -3.55
N SER A 151 -9.64 8.17 -3.43
CA SER A 151 -10.45 7.23 -2.64
C SER A 151 -10.47 7.61 -1.15
N VAL A 152 -9.31 8.01 -0.62
CA VAL A 152 -9.17 8.49 0.77
C VAL A 152 -9.92 9.79 0.98
N ALA A 153 -9.80 10.73 0.05
CA ALA A 153 -10.47 12.03 0.13
C ALA A 153 -12.00 11.86 0.21
N ARG A 154 -12.58 10.96 -0.59
CA ARG A 154 -14.01 10.66 -0.55
C ARG A 154 -14.45 10.09 0.81
N LEU A 155 -13.66 9.15 1.35
CA LEU A 155 -13.91 8.54 2.64
C LEU A 155 -13.86 9.59 3.77
N VAL A 156 -12.76 10.36 3.83
CA VAL A 156 -12.53 11.38 4.85
C VAL A 156 -13.60 12.47 4.81
N ARG A 157 -14.00 12.91 3.61
CA ARG A 157 -15.12 13.85 3.46
C ARG A 157 -16.41 13.30 4.08
N GLY A 158 -16.76 12.04 3.79
CA GLY A 158 -17.97 11.41 4.33
C GLY A 158 -17.98 11.43 5.86
N GLU A 159 -16.87 11.06 6.48
CA GLU A 159 -16.71 11.07 7.94
C GLU A 159 -16.69 12.51 8.51
N ALA A 160 -16.03 13.45 7.83
CA ALA A 160 -15.99 14.84 8.26
C ALA A 160 -17.39 15.48 8.28
N LEU A 161 -18.24 15.17 7.30
CA LEU A 161 -19.64 15.58 7.28
C LEU A 161 -20.43 14.96 8.44
N ALA A 162 -20.23 13.68 8.73
CA ALA A 162 -20.88 12.99 9.85
C ALA A 162 -20.46 13.58 11.21
N VAL A 163 -19.16 13.90 11.37
CA VAL A 163 -18.64 14.53 12.59
C VAL A 163 -19.16 15.95 12.76
N ARG A 164 -19.24 16.72 11.67
CA ARG A 164 -19.75 18.10 11.68
C ARG A 164 -21.18 18.22 12.24
N GLY A 165 -22.01 17.20 12.04
CA GLY A 165 -23.39 17.16 12.53
C GLY A 165 -23.52 16.73 14.00
N ARG A 166 -22.45 16.46 14.72
CA ARG A 166 -22.49 16.02 16.13
C ARG A 166 -22.64 17.20 17.09
N ASP A 167 -23.39 17.00 18.16
CA ASP A 167 -23.73 18.06 19.15
C ASP A 167 -22.50 18.76 19.71
N PHE A 168 -21.42 18.03 20.02
CA PHE A 168 -20.21 18.63 20.57
C PHE A 168 -19.47 19.53 19.55
N VAL A 169 -19.58 19.25 18.24
CA VAL A 169 -19.01 20.11 17.19
C VAL A 169 -19.87 21.36 17.01
N LEU A 170 -21.21 21.19 17.03
CA LEU A 170 -22.14 22.31 16.98
C LEU A 170 -21.98 23.26 18.18
N ALA A 171 -21.78 22.71 19.38
CA ALA A 171 -21.46 23.50 20.56
C ALA A 171 -20.12 24.26 20.43
N ALA A 172 -19.09 23.61 19.93
CA ALA A 172 -17.79 24.25 19.69
C ALA A 172 -17.89 25.40 18.65
N ASP A 173 -18.67 25.21 17.58
CA ASP A 173 -18.91 26.22 16.55
C ASP A 173 -19.63 27.44 17.13
N GLN A 174 -20.67 27.25 18.02
CA GLN A 174 -21.35 28.31 18.74
C GLN A 174 -20.45 29.12 19.68
N LEU A 175 -19.39 28.47 20.20
CA LEU A 175 -18.36 29.11 21.03
C LEU A 175 -17.27 29.80 20.18
N GLY A 176 -17.41 29.82 18.84
CA GLY A 176 -16.48 30.47 17.91
C GLY A 176 -15.28 29.61 17.48
N ALA A 177 -15.36 28.30 17.63
CA ALA A 177 -14.32 27.42 17.16
C ALA A 177 -14.21 27.47 15.62
N GLY A 178 -13.04 27.87 15.12
CA GLY A 178 -12.77 27.88 13.67
C GLY A 178 -12.66 26.49 13.08
N ARG A 179 -12.83 26.37 11.75
CA ARG A 179 -12.78 25.08 11.02
C ARG A 179 -11.51 24.27 11.24
N LEU A 180 -10.37 24.93 11.35
CA LEU A 180 -9.09 24.27 11.64
C LEU A 180 -9.07 23.66 13.04
N HIS A 181 -9.66 24.37 14.02
CA HIS A 181 -9.84 23.84 15.38
C HIS A 181 -10.73 22.60 15.37
N VAL A 182 -11.88 22.67 14.69
CA VAL A 182 -12.78 21.51 14.53
C VAL A 182 -12.08 20.35 13.83
N ALA A 183 -11.32 20.60 12.76
CA ALA A 183 -10.56 19.57 12.07
C ALA A 183 -9.57 18.86 12.99
N ARG A 184 -8.73 19.64 13.70
CA ARG A 184 -7.61 19.11 14.48
C ARG A 184 -8.05 18.45 15.79
N PHE A 185 -9.01 19.07 16.51
CA PHE A 185 -9.35 18.65 17.87
C PHE A 185 -10.63 17.80 17.96
N HIS A 186 -11.46 17.81 16.93
CA HIS A 186 -12.69 17.04 16.90
C HIS A 186 -12.73 15.99 15.79
N ALA A 187 -12.53 16.39 14.52
CA ALA A 187 -12.68 15.47 13.41
C ALA A 187 -11.57 14.43 13.34
N LEU A 188 -10.29 14.83 13.32
CA LEU A 188 -9.17 13.90 13.23
C LEU A 188 -9.10 12.88 14.37
N PRO A 189 -9.31 13.24 15.66
CA PRO A 189 -9.33 12.25 16.74
C PRO A 189 -10.47 11.25 16.62
N VAL A 190 -11.67 11.71 16.25
CA VAL A 190 -12.84 10.83 16.08
C VAL A 190 -12.66 9.85 14.91
N MET A 191 -12.05 10.31 13.82
CA MET A 191 -11.78 9.48 12.63
C MET A 191 -10.49 8.66 12.75
N GLY A 192 -9.69 8.86 13.81
CA GLY A 192 -8.33 8.32 13.92
C GLY A 192 -8.23 6.82 13.62
N ARG A 193 -9.16 6.02 14.14
CA ARG A 193 -9.21 4.57 13.89
C ARG A 193 -9.43 4.24 12.42
N LEU A 194 -10.38 4.92 11.79
CA LEU A 194 -10.67 4.75 10.37
C LEU A 194 -9.48 5.15 9.50
N LEU A 195 -8.81 6.24 9.87
CA LEU A 195 -7.62 6.73 9.17
C LEU A 195 -6.47 5.74 9.22
N VAL A 196 -6.21 5.12 10.39
CA VAL A 196 -5.16 4.09 10.51
C VAL A 196 -5.46 2.87 9.63
N VAL A 197 -6.71 2.39 9.64
CA VAL A 197 -7.09 1.27 8.76
C VAL A 197 -6.94 1.65 7.30
N ASN A 198 -7.35 2.85 6.93
CA ASN A 198 -7.23 3.32 5.55
C ASN A 198 -5.76 3.43 5.12
N ALA A 199 -4.86 3.88 6.01
CA ALA A 199 -3.42 3.91 5.75
C ALA A 199 -2.84 2.52 5.44
N THR A 200 -3.33 1.47 6.11
CA THR A 200 -2.88 0.09 5.82
C THR A 200 -3.40 -0.42 4.47
N PHE A 201 -4.62 -0.06 4.07
CA PHE A 201 -5.12 -0.36 2.73
C PHE A 201 -4.34 0.39 1.64
N LEU A 202 -4.06 1.68 1.84
CA LEU A 202 -3.24 2.47 0.91
C LEU A 202 -1.86 1.85 0.68
N LEU A 203 -1.25 1.32 1.75
CA LEU A 203 0.03 0.63 1.61
C LEU A 203 -0.09 -0.63 0.75
N GLY A 204 -1.14 -1.41 0.95
CA GLY A 204 -1.45 -2.55 0.09
C GLY A 204 -1.66 -2.16 -1.37
N ASP A 205 -2.46 -1.13 -1.62
CA ASP A 205 -2.72 -0.59 -2.96
C ASP A 205 -1.43 -0.08 -3.63
N ALA A 206 -0.55 0.57 -2.86
CA ALA A 206 0.75 1.05 -3.37
C ALA A 206 1.69 -0.11 -3.74
N ILE A 207 1.75 -1.17 -2.91
CA ILE A 207 2.53 -2.39 -3.22
C ILE A 207 1.99 -3.03 -4.50
N LEU A 208 0.67 -3.19 -4.61
CA LEU A 208 0.03 -3.79 -5.76
C LEU A 208 0.24 -2.94 -7.03
N GLY A 209 0.05 -1.62 -6.94
CA GLY A 209 0.24 -0.68 -8.04
C GLY A 209 1.67 -0.67 -8.56
N LEU A 210 2.67 -0.61 -7.66
CA LEU A 210 4.08 -0.72 -8.02
C LEU A 210 4.39 -2.08 -8.67
N SER A 211 3.88 -3.18 -8.09
CA SER A 211 4.12 -4.52 -8.62
C SER A 211 3.51 -4.70 -10.02
N ALA A 212 2.32 -4.16 -10.25
CA ALA A 212 1.67 -4.19 -11.55
C ALA A 212 2.44 -3.37 -12.61
N LEU A 213 2.88 -2.14 -12.27
CA LEU A 213 3.72 -1.32 -13.15
C LEU A 213 5.03 -2.03 -13.49
N SER A 214 5.70 -2.59 -12.49
CA SER A 214 6.99 -3.25 -12.66
C SER A 214 6.86 -4.54 -13.46
N PHE A 215 5.77 -5.29 -13.26
CA PHE A 215 5.43 -6.46 -14.08
C PHE A 215 5.24 -6.10 -15.57
N LEU A 216 4.74 -4.90 -15.85
CA LEU A 216 4.60 -4.38 -17.22
C LEU A 216 5.87 -3.70 -17.76
N GLY A 217 6.98 -3.73 -17.01
CA GLY A 217 8.24 -3.10 -17.40
C GLY A 217 8.32 -1.59 -17.18
N LEU A 218 7.33 -1.01 -16.50
CA LEU A 218 7.23 0.43 -16.19
C LEU A 218 7.65 0.76 -14.75
N GLY A 219 8.28 -0.18 -14.07
CA GLY A 219 8.77 -0.02 -12.69
C GLY A 219 10.18 0.54 -12.58
N VAL A 220 10.81 0.28 -11.43
CA VAL A 220 12.20 0.68 -11.17
C VAL A 220 13.14 0.04 -12.19
N GLN A 221 14.09 0.83 -12.70
CA GLN A 221 15.04 0.34 -13.71
C GLN A 221 16.23 -0.40 -13.08
N PRO A 222 16.83 -1.37 -13.79
CA PRO A 222 18.06 -2.02 -13.36
C PRO A 222 19.19 -1.00 -13.04
N PRO A 223 20.07 -1.30 -12.06
CA PRO A 223 20.22 -2.58 -11.37
C PRO A 223 19.20 -2.82 -10.25
N ALA A 224 18.44 -1.80 -9.80
CA ALA A 224 17.43 -1.98 -8.78
C ALA A 224 16.36 -2.97 -9.24
N THR A 225 15.79 -3.71 -8.30
CA THR A 225 14.74 -4.70 -8.56
C THR A 225 13.65 -4.58 -7.51
N ASN A 226 12.44 -5.04 -7.83
CA ASN A 226 11.32 -5.14 -6.91
C ASN A 226 10.53 -6.43 -7.17
N TRP A 227 9.60 -6.78 -6.29
CA TRP A 227 8.85 -8.04 -6.44
C TRP A 227 8.08 -8.16 -7.75
N GLY A 228 7.52 -7.07 -8.28
CA GLY A 228 6.82 -7.07 -9.56
C GLY A 228 7.73 -7.41 -10.73
N GLN A 229 8.94 -6.86 -10.73
CA GLN A 229 9.97 -7.16 -11.74
C GLN A 229 10.49 -8.59 -11.61
N LEU A 230 10.72 -9.09 -10.38
CA LEU A 230 11.11 -10.48 -10.15
C LEU A 230 10.04 -11.44 -10.69
N LEU A 231 8.77 -11.11 -10.49
CA LEU A 231 7.67 -11.90 -11.04
C LEU A 231 7.66 -11.89 -12.57
N GLN A 232 7.90 -10.75 -13.20
CA GLN A 232 7.99 -10.61 -14.66
C GLN A 232 9.16 -11.47 -15.21
N GLU A 233 10.33 -11.35 -14.61
CA GLU A 233 11.53 -12.14 -15.02
C GLU A 233 11.27 -13.63 -14.86
N GLY A 234 10.63 -14.06 -13.76
CA GLY A 234 10.26 -15.45 -13.52
C GLY A 234 9.25 -15.99 -14.53
N MET A 235 8.26 -15.18 -14.93
CA MET A 235 7.28 -15.56 -15.95
C MET A 235 7.94 -15.80 -17.32
N GLY A 236 9.02 -15.09 -17.65
CA GLY A 236 9.82 -15.36 -18.85
C GLY A 236 10.51 -16.72 -18.86
N LEU A 237 10.62 -17.38 -17.70
CA LEU A 237 11.27 -18.67 -17.51
C LEU A 237 10.29 -19.80 -17.14
N VAL A 238 8.98 -19.58 -17.33
CA VAL A 238 7.94 -20.55 -16.95
C VAL A 238 8.09 -21.89 -17.70
N GLU A 239 8.53 -21.86 -18.93
CA GLU A 239 8.77 -23.05 -19.75
C GLU A 239 9.89 -23.94 -19.17
N LEU A 240 10.85 -23.36 -18.48
CA LEU A 240 11.91 -24.06 -17.77
C LEU A 240 11.46 -24.61 -16.40
N ARG A 241 10.17 -24.49 -16.07
CA ARG A 241 9.57 -24.89 -14.78
C ARG A 241 10.25 -24.25 -13.57
N ALA A 242 10.81 -23.05 -13.73
CA ALA A 242 11.51 -22.30 -12.68
C ALA A 242 10.48 -21.64 -11.70
N TRP A 243 9.62 -22.48 -11.05
CA TRP A 243 8.57 -22.05 -10.14
C TRP A 243 9.09 -21.22 -8.96
N TRP A 244 10.35 -21.44 -8.55
CA TRP A 244 11.00 -20.71 -7.45
C TRP A 244 11.26 -19.24 -7.76
N LEU A 245 11.18 -18.83 -9.03
CA LEU A 245 11.27 -17.43 -9.45
C LEU A 245 9.89 -16.75 -9.51
N ILE A 246 8.80 -17.51 -9.52
CA ILE A 246 7.43 -17.00 -9.67
C ILE A 246 6.69 -17.02 -8.34
N LEU A 247 6.67 -18.17 -7.64
CA LEU A 247 5.87 -18.34 -6.44
C LEU A 247 6.32 -17.45 -5.28
N PRO A 248 7.63 -17.31 -4.92
CA PRO A 248 8.02 -16.51 -3.77
C PRO A 248 7.67 -15.02 -3.91
N PRO A 249 7.97 -14.30 -5.01
CA PRO A 249 7.58 -12.91 -5.14
C PRO A 249 6.05 -12.73 -5.19
N GLY A 250 5.32 -13.63 -5.87
CA GLY A 250 3.87 -13.60 -5.90
C GLY A 250 3.23 -13.78 -4.50
N LEU A 251 3.76 -14.74 -3.72
CA LEU A 251 3.31 -14.97 -2.34
C LEU A 251 3.65 -13.80 -1.42
N LEU A 252 4.79 -13.14 -1.58
CA LEU A 252 5.15 -11.96 -0.79
C LEU A 252 4.29 -10.75 -1.13
N ILE A 253 3.96 -10.52 -2.41
CA ILE A 253 3.01 -9.48 -2.80
C ILE A 253 1.65 -9.75 -2.14
N ALA A 254 1.05 -10.93 -2.37
CA ALA A 254 -0.24 -11.30 -1.78
C ALA A 254 -0.21 -11.29 -0.25
N GLY A 255 0.83 -11.89 0.35
CA GLY A 255 1.03 -11.94 1.79
C GLY A 255 1.15 -10.55 2.43
N SER A 256 1.81 -9.60 1.76
CA SER A 256 1.94 -8.22 2.23
C SER A 256 0.60 -7.49 2.26
N LEU A 257 -0.27 -7.71 1.26
CA LEU A 257 -1.61 -7.14 1.25
C LEU A 257 -2.45 -7.68 2.41
N PHE A 258 -2.47 -9.01 2.60
CA PHE A 258 -3.18 -9.63 3.72
C PHE A 258 -2.63 -9.17 5.08
N ALA A 259 -1.32 -9.09 5.20
CA ALA A 259 -0.64 -8.67 6.42
C ALA A 259 -0.91 -7.20 6.77
N ALA A 260 -0.89 -6.30 5.79
CA ALA A 260 -1.26 -4.90 5.96
C ALA A 260 -2.73 -4.76 6.42
N GLY A 261 -3.65 -5.47 5.75
CA GLY A 261 -5.06 -5.50 6.15
C GLY A 261 -5.28 -6.09 7.56
N ALA A 262 -4.52 -7.10 7.95
CA ALA A 262 -4.56 -7.68 9.29
C ALA A 262 -4.10 -6.69 10.36
N ALA A 263 -3.01 -5.96 10.09
CA ALA A 263 -2.50 -4.91 10.97
C ALA A 263 -3.52 -3.79 11.20
N GLY A 264 -4.21 -3.35 10.13
CA GLY A 264 -5.29 -2.36 10.22
C GLY A 264 -6.45 -2.83 11.11
N ARG A 265 -6.93 -4.05 10.91
CA ARG A 265 -8.01 -4.63 11.73
C ARG A 265 -7.63 -4.81 13.21
N TRP A 266 -6.38 -5.17 13.47
CA TRP A 266 -5.88 -5.29 14.84
C TRP A 266 -5.95 -3.95 15.61
N VAL A 267 -5.61 -2.83 14.95
CA VAL A 267 -5.74 -1.49 15.53
C VAL A 267 -7.20 -1.17 15.86
N LEU A 268 -8.14 -1.53 14.97
CA LEU A 268 -9.58 -1.34 15.22
C LEU A 268 -10.06 -2.11 16.46
N ASN A 269 -9.66 -3.39 16.58
CA ASN A 269 -10.14 -4.28 17.66
C ASN A 269 -9.63 -3.85 19.03
N ARG A 270 -8.37 -3.39 19.16
CA ARG A 270 -7.83 -2.88 20.42
C ARG A 270 -8.55 -1.64 20.95
N GLY A 271 -9.11 -0.85 20.09
CA GLY A 271 -9.86 0.31 20.49
C GLY A 271 -11.32 0.06 20.91
N GLN A 272 -11.85 -1.17 20.80
CA GLN A 272 -13.19 -1.53 21.28
C GLN A 272 -13.18 -2.06 22.72
N GLY A 273 -12.02 -2.34 23.29
CA GLY A 273 -11.85 -2.85 24.65
C GLY A 273 -11.37 -1.81 25.66
N ALA A 274 -11.26 -0.56 25.30
CA ALA A 274 -11.01 0.60 26.15
C ALA A 274 -12.17 1.60 26.08
#